data_bd4c3d89aa9c920446b1492f85fc9876
#
_entry.id   bd4c3d89aa9c920446b1492f85fc9876
#
_cell.length_a   1.000
_cell.length_b   1.000
_cell.length_c   1.000
_cell.angle_alpha   90.00
_cell.angle_beta   90.00
_cell.angle_gamma   90.00
#
_symmetry.space_group_name_H-M   'P 1'
#
loop_
_entity.id
_entity.type
_entity.pdbx_description
1 polymer ?
#
loop_
_entity_poly.entity_id
_entity_poly.type
_entity_poly.pdbx_seq_one_letter_code
_entity_poly.pdbx_strand_id
1 'polypeptide(L)'
;MKNKRSEPLVILLVSTLIISTLSFIPFKIWNYELPDYLSDLKSKSTKSIEHPEQKKYTGKKDSSFAEPSKMLADTTINSFGDLTKFFEALYTLQKKPQALHIAYFGDSMIEGDLITMDIRSMLQKKFGGKGVGYMPITSATVGFRSTIRHQFNELWTTFNYNEKPSKDKQLCWSGYCFQGNPGAKANFNKAKGYPSFNSVKAYCKSNNNGRIRVQAGDKSIFIDIPMADSIQTIEIKDSLDFDQLEIEVTEGNPEFYGLNFENGTGVYLDNYSFRGNSGIALSSVKDDMYSFASNNLNCKLVILHYGLNVVGHDSKDYSWYLTPFRKTIRKIKSSFPNATIVLASVGDKSYKFGKQYHTEPDIPLFVGMQIKLAREENIVFWNMYKAMGGYDSMKRWVEESPKRASKDYTHLNHQGAKEVATLFYNWLMEEYNNFLINKLDNIVKIDAVSNKKDMP
;
A
#
# COMPACT_ATOMS: atom_id res chain seq x y z
N MET A 1 -39.44 47.44 -18.83
CA MET A 1 -38.54 46.27 -18.89
C MET A 1 -37.74 46.21 -17.60
N LYS A 2 -38.12 45.34 -16.64
CA LYS A 2 -37.46 45.19 -15.33
C LYS A 2 -36.26 44.24 -15.46
N ASN A 3 -35.15 44.66 -14.90
CA ASN A 3 -33.84 44.02 -14.95
C ASN A 3 -33.83 42.66 -14.28
N LYS A 4 -33.89 41.56 -15.03
CA LYS A 4 -33.83 40.15 -14.56
C LYS A 4 -32.39 39.63 -14.30
N ARG A 5 -31.36 40.48 -14.25
CA ARG A 5 -29.95 40.06 -14.12
C ARG A 5 -29.37 40.09 -12.72
N SER A 6 -30.09 40.58 -11.69
CA SER A 6 -29.59 40.68 -10.33
C SER A 6 -30.01 39.54 -9.40
N GLU A 7 -31.03 38.74 -9.75
CA GLU A 7 -31.57 37.71 -8.88
C GLU A 7 -30.57 36.54 -8.56
N PRO A 8 -29.77 36.03 -9.52
CA PRO A 8 -28.82 34.96 -9.18
C PRO A 8 -27.68 35.41 -8.25
N LEU A 9 -27.25 36.66 -8.37
CA LEU A 9 -26.19 37.22 -7.52
C LEU A 9 -26.66 37.50 -6.10
N VAL A 10 -27.91 37.92 -5.95
CA VAL A 10 -28.55 38.14 -4.64
C VAL A 10 -28.77 36.81 -3.93
N ILE A 11 -29.22 35.77 -4.66
CA ILE A 11 -29.38 34.41 -4.11
C ILE A 11 -28.05 33.85 -3.64
N LEU A 12 -26.98 34.03 -4.41
CA LEU A 12 -25.62 33.58 -4.06
C LEU A 12 -25.10 34.29 -2.82
N LEU A 13 -25.29 35.61 -2.73
CA LEU A 13 -24.89 36.43 -1.55
C LEU A 13 -25.70 36.11 -0.29
N VAL A 14 -27.00 35.88 -0.42
CA VAL A 14 -27.85 35.50 0.70
C VAL A 14 -27.56 34.09 1.18
N SER A 15 -27.33 33.12 0.27
CA SER A 15 -26.96 31.78 0.66
C SER A 15 -25.57 31.69 1.31
N THR A 16 -24.59 32.45 0.83
CA THR A 16 -23.27 32.53 1.50
C THR A 16 -23.36 33.21 2.86
N LEU A 17 -24.20 34.20 3.03
CA LEU A 17 -24.44 34.90 4.33
C LEU A 17 -25.12 33.94 5.31
N ILE A 18 -26.13 33.18 4.87
CA ILE A 18 -26.84 32.19 5.69
C ILE A 18 -25.89 31.06 6.11
N ILE A 19 -25.06 30.54 5.20
CA ILE A 19 -24.08 29.50 5.51
C ILE A 19 -23.03 30.02 6.50
N SER A 20 -22.55 31.25 6.34
CA SER A 20 -21.58 31.85 7.27
C SER A 20 -22.16 32.15 8.64
N THR A 21 -23.42 32.55 8.75
CA THR A 21 -24.09 32.80 10.05
C THR A 21 -24.48 31.49 10.76
N LEU A 22 -24.86 30.45 10.03
CA LEU A 22 -25.14 29.11 10.58
C LEU A 22 -23.87 28.43 11.12
N SER A 23 -22.68 28.79 10.60
CA SER A 23 -21.40 28.29 11.08
C SER A 23 -20.98 28.79 12.47
N PHE A 24 -21.67 29.78 13.02
CA PHE A 24 -21.39 30.36 14.36
C PHE A 24 -22.38 29.93 15.44
N ILE A 25 -23.41 29.17 15.09
CA ILE A 25 -24.45 28.74 16.05
C ILE A 25 -24.26 27.24 16.28
N PRO A 26 -23.99 26.77 17.51
CA PRO A 26 -23.97 25.33 17.80
C PRO A 26 -25.42 24.80 17.73
N PHE A 27 -25.77 24.24 16.59
CA PHE A 27 -27.10 23.67 16.39
C PHE A 27 -27.05 22.17 16.78
N LYS A 28 -27.71 21.83 17.90
CA LYS A 28 -28.06 20.44 18.23
C LYS A 28 -29.45 20.14 17.68
N ILE A 29 -29.54 19.32 16.66
CA ILE A 29 -30.81 18.73 16.24
C ILE A 29 -30.71 17.23 16.56
N TRP A 30 -31.47 16.79 17.54
CA TRP A 30 -31.70 15.39 17.86
C TRP A 30 -30.45 14.53 18.09
N ASN A 31 -29.64 14.86 19.08
CA ASN A 31 -28.43 14.10 19.46
C ASN A 31 -27.35 13.89 18.38
N TYR A 32 -27.44 14.63 17.27
CA TYR A 32 -26.36 14.66 16.26
C TYR A 32 -25.57 15.97 16.39
N GLU A 33 -24.30 15.87 16.74
CA GLU A 33 -23.34 16.95 16.58
C GLU A 33 -22.89 16.96 15.13
N LEU A 34 -23.17 18.04 14.41
CA LEU A 34 -22.61 18.24 13.06
C LEU A 34 -21.08 18.39 13.19
N PRO A 35 -20.28 17.70 12.38
CA PRO A 35 -18.84 17.85 12.37
C PRO A 35 -18.48 19.31 12.07
N ASP A 36 -17.70 19.94 12.93
CA ASP A 36 -17.18 21.29 12.72
C ASP A 36 -16.05 21.24 11.68
N TYR A 37 -16.41 21.38 10.42
CA TYR A 37 -15.46 21.41 9.29
C TYR A 37 -14.49 22.62 9.32
N LEU A 38 -14.72 23.60 10.19
CA LEU A 38 -13.87 24.77 10.35
C LEU A 38 -12.88 24.65 11.51
N SER A 39 -13.07 23.72 12.44
CA SER A 39 -12.11 23.45 13.52
C SER A 39 -10.78 22.97 12.98
N ASP A 40 -10.79 22.18 11.91
CA ASP A 40 -9.58 21.72 11.21
C ASP A 40 -8.80 22.86 10.53
N LEU A 41 -9.45 23.94 10.16
CA LEU A 41 -8.79 25.13 9.61
C LEU A 41 -8.21 26.04 10.68
N LYS A 42 -8.82 26.08 11.87
CA LYS A 42 -8.33 26.87 13.02
C LYS A 42 -7.19 26.18 13.78
N SER A 43 -7.16 24.86 13.83
CA SER A 43 -6.11 24.10 14.52
C SER A 43 -4.78 24.07 13.78
N LYS A 44 -4.75 24.44 12.49
CA LYS A 44 -3.53 24.45 11.67
C LYS A 44 -2.63 25.67 11.87
N SER A 45 -3.00 26.64 12.71
CA SER A 45 -2.12 27.81 12.89
C SER A 45 -1.14 27.73 14.06
N THR A 46 -1.22 26.76 14.97
CA THR A 46 -0.33 26.70 16.15
C THR A 46 -0.19 25.33 16.81
N LYS A 47 -0.16 24.25 16.03
CA LYS A 47 0.49 23.02 16.51
C LYS A 47 1.51 22.62 15.45
N SER A 48 2.78 22.97 15.68
CA SER A 48 3.89 22.18 15.17
C SER A 48 3.52 20.72 15.43
N ILE A 49 3.43 19.93 14.37
CA ILE A 49 3.42 18.48 14.49
C ILE A 49 4.69 18.17 15.26
N GLU A 50 4.57 17.88 16.56
CA GLU A 50 5.68 17.27 17.29
C GLU A 50 5.95 15.97 16.56
N HIS A 51 7.03 15.98 15.77
CA HIS A 51 7.67 14.76 15.34
C HIS A 51 7.87 13.94 16.62
N PRO A 52 7.48 12.65 16.65
CA PRO A 52 7.78 11.82 17.79
C PRO A 52 9.24 12.04 18.12
N GLU A 53 9.53 12.45 19.35
CA GLU A 53 10.86 12.79 19.82
C GLU A 53 11.86 11.82 19.21
N GLN A 54 12.83 12.37 18.48
CA GLN A 54 13.99 11.61 18.03
C GLN A 54 14.67 11.07 19.29
N LYS A 55 14.22 9.88 19.74
CA LYS A 55 14.95 9.15 20.77
C LYS A 55 16.37 9.07 20.25
N LYS A 56 17.29 9.81 20.89
CA LYS A 56 18.73 9.73 20.62
C LYS A 56 19.09 8.26 20.62
N TYR A 57 19.17 7.68 19.44
CA TYR A 57 19.65 6.34 19.26
C TYR A 57 21.17 6.39 19.46
N THR A 58 21.63 5.97 20.63
CA THR A 58 23.05 5.86 20.99
C THR A 58 23.69 4.57 20.44
N GLY A 59 23.15 4.06 19.32
CA GLY A 59 23.73 2.92 18.60
C GLY A 59 25.07 3.32 17.96
N LYS A 60 26.04 2.39 17.97
CA LYS A 60 27.32 2.56 17.27
C LYS A 60 27.06 3.01 15.83
N LYS A 61 27.72 4.11 15.41
CA LYS A 61 27.73 4.54 14.01
C LYS A 61 28.17 3.36 13.14
N ASP A 62 27.31 2.95 12.23
CA ASP A 62 27.66 1.96 11.23
C ASP A 62 28.57 2.66 10.21
N SER A 63 29.87 2.45 10.33
CA SER A 63 30.91 3.05 9.46
C SER A 63 30.79 2.60 8.00
N SER A 64 29.86 1.70 7.69
CA SER A 64 29.62 1.21 6.33
C SER A 64 28.97 2.24 5.39
N PHE A 65 28.36 3.30 5.93
CA PHE A 65 27.70 4.36 5.17
C PHE A 65 28.63 5.58 4.95
N ALA A 66 29.83 5.37 4.40
CA ALA A 66 30.81 6.43 4.18
C ALA A 66 30.59 7.17 2.84
N GLU A 67 30.83 8.47 2.86
CA GLU A 67 30.98 9.52 1.82
C GLU A 67 29.70 9.92 1.01
N PRO A 68 29.12 11.11 1.33
CA PRO A 68 27.98 11.70 0.62
C PRO A 68 28.22 11.95 -0.88
N SER A 69 29.46 12.35 -1.29
CA SER A 69 29.75 12.66 -2.68
C SER A 69 29.70 11.46 -3.62
N LYS A 70 30.06 10.27 -3.15
CA LYS A 70 30.02 9.03 -3.92
C LYS A 70 28.60 8.50 -4.05
N MET A 71 27.74 8.76 -3.06
CA MET A 71 26.32 8.39 -3.07
C MET A 71 25.49 9.22 -4.05
N LEU A 72 25.81 10.50 -4.22
CA LEU A 72 25.13 11.37 -5.20
C LEU A 72 25.36 10.92 -6.64
N ALA A 73 26.51 10.36 -6.97
CA ALA A 73 26.81 9.84 -8.31
C ALA A 73 25.95 8.63 -8.68
N ASP A 74 25.50 7.85 -7.70
CA ASP A 74 24.73 6.62 -7.91
C ASP A 74 23.24 6.87 -8.16
N THR A 75 22.72 8.08 -7.93
CA THR A 75 21.28 8.39 -8.13
C THR A 75 20.83 8.28 -9.59
N THR A 76 21.78 8.16 -10.53
CA THR A 76 21.51 7.97 -11.96
C THR A 76 21.12 6.55 -12.32
N ILE A 77 21.28 5.57 -11.43
CA ILE A 77 20.90 4.17 -11.64
C ILE A 77 19.37 4.07 -11.67
N ASN A 78 18.83 3.42 -12.72
CA ASN A 78 17.37 3.20 -12.85
C ASN A 78 16.91 2.07 -11.93
N SER A 79 17.55 0.91 -12.07
CA SER A 79 17.21 -0.31 -11.36
C SER A 79 18.39 -1.29 -11.43
N PHE A 80 18.39 -2.27 -10.55
CA PHE A 80 19.28 -3.44 -10.60
C PHE A 80 18.71 -4.56 -9.75
N GLY A 81 19.33 -5.75 -9.85
CA GLY A 81 18.98 -6.94 -9.08
C GLY A 81 18.32 -8.01 -9.95
N ASP A 82 18.06 -9.17 -9.35
CA ASP A 82 17.58 -10.34 -10.04
C ASP A 82 16.08 -10.57 -9.83
N LEU A 83 15.30 -10.45 -10.91
CA LEU A 83 13.87 -10.70 -10.96
C LEU A 83 13.51 -12.11 -11.49
N THR A 84 14.49 -12.92 -11.82
CA THR A 84 14.30 -14.24 -12.49
C THR A 84 13.28 -15.10 -11.73
N LYS A 85 13.37 -15.17 -10.42
CA LYS A 85 12.47 -15.98 -9.59
C LYS A 85 11.01 -15.55 -9.72
N PHE A 86 10.75 -14.26 -9.73
CA PHE A 86 9.40 -13.71 -9.95
C PHE A 86 8.93 -13.95 -11.39
N PHE A 87 9.81 -13.77 -12.37
CA PHE A 87 9.48 -13.97 -13.78
C PHE A 87 9.22 -15.43 -14.14
N GLU A 88 9.95 -16.37 -13.51
CA GLU A 88 9.63 -17.80 -13.63
C GLU A 88 8.23 -18.11 -13.09
N ALA A 89 7.82 -17.48 -12.00
CA ALA A 89 6.48 -17.64 -11.46
C ALA A 89 5.42 -17.09 -12.44
N LEU A 90 5.63 -15.91 -13.03
CA LEU A 90 4.73 -15.32 -14.04
C LEU A 90 4.66 -16.18 -15.31
N TYR A 91 5.80 -16.70 -15.78
CA TYR A 91 5.86 -17.60 -16.93
C TYR A 91 5.12 -18.92 -16.66
N THR A 92 5.28 -19.46 -15.46
CA THR A 92 4.61 -20.70 -15.05
C THR A 92 3.12 -20.51 -14.89
N LEU A 93 2.67 -19.32 -14.49
CA LEU A 93 1.24 -18.97 -14.33
C LEU A 93 0.46 -19.19 -15.63
N GLN A 94 1.07 -18.94 -16.79
CA GLN A 94 0.43 -19.16 -18.10
C GLN A 94 0.21 -20.65 -18.42
N LYS A 95 1.03 -21.53 -17.83
CA LYS A 95 0.95 -22.99 -18.05
C LYS A 95 0.19 -23.71 -16.94
N LYS A 96 0.27 -23.21 -15.71
CA LYS A 96 -0.40 -23.74 -14.52
C LYS A 96 -1.16 -22.61 -13.83
N PRO A 97 -2.43 -22.39 -14.21
CA PRO A 97 -3.24 -21.30 -13.66
C PRO A 97 -3.39 -21.43 -12.16
N GLN A 98 -3.07 -20.36 -11.42
CA GLN A 98 -3.18 -20.23 -9.97
C GLN A 98 -3.28 -18.76 -9.58
N ALA A 99 -3.64 -18.45 -8.33
CA ALA A 99 -3.49 -17.11 -7.80
C ALA A 99 -2.01 -16.87 -7.44
N LEU A 100 -1.46 -15.73 -7.88
CA LEU A 100 -0.10 -15.28 -7.57
C LEU A 100 -0.21 -13.89 -6.94
N HIS A 101 0.38 -13.73 -5.76
CA HIS A 101 0.31 -12.47 -5.02
C HIS A 101 1.60 -11.67 -5.08
N ILE A 102 1.43 -10.35 -5.12
CA ILE A 102 2.45 -9.32 -4.95
C ILE A 102 2.09 -8.54 -3.69
N ALA A 103 2.92 -8.62 -2.67
CA ALA A 103 2.75 -7.86 -1.43
C ALA A 103 3.42 -6.49 -1.56
N TYR A 104 2.65 -5.40 -1.59
CA TYR A 104 3.18 -4.04 -1.65
C TYR A 104 3.04 -3.37 -0.28
N PHE A 105 4.13 -3.23 0.43
CA PHE A 105 4.22 -2.54 1.70
C PHE A 105 4.68 -1.10 1.49
N GLY A 106 3.96 -0.13 2.05
CA GLY A 106 4.31 1.27 1.92
C GLY A 106 3.61 2.17 2.94
N ASP A 107 3.89 3.45 2.81
CA ASP A 107 3.32 4.51 3.64
C ASP A 107 2.12 5.20 2.96
N SER A 108 1.93 6.51 3.21
CA SER A 108 0.89 7.31 2.59
C SER A 108 0.97 7.41 1.07
N MET A 109 2.10 7.08 0.44
CA MET A 109 2.26 7.14 -1.01
C MET A 109 1.40 6.11 -1.75
N ILE A 110 1.06 4.99 -1.11
CA ILE A 110 0.17 3.96 -1.67
C ILE A 110 -1.19 3.90 -0.96
N GLU A 111 -1.45 4.81 -0.02
CA GLU A 111 -2.72 4.85 0.71
C GLU A 111 -3.90 5.10 -0.23
N GLY A 112 -5.06 4.54 0.10
CA GLY A 112 -6.24 4.64 -0.77
C GLY A 112 -6.09 3.88 -2.11
N ASP A 113 -5.16 2.94 -2.19
CA ASP A 113 -4.84 2.14 -3.38
C ASP A 113 -4.11 2.94 -4.49
N LEU A 114 -3.61 4.15 -4.18
CA LEU A 114 -2.78 4.92 -5.11
C LEU A 114 -1.57 4.09 -5.54
N ILE A 115 -1.14 4.25 -6.78
CA ILE A 115 -0.07 3.48 -7.44
C ILE A 115 -0.47 2.00 -7.62
N THR A 116 -0.89 1.34 -6.53
CA THR A 116 -1.15 -0.12 -6.51
C THR A 116 -2.34 -0.53 -7.35
N MET A 117 -3.41 0.27 -7.43
CA MET A 117 -4.57 -0.05 -8.26
C MET A 117 -4.23 -0.09 -9.75
N ASP A 118 -3.39 0.83 -10.22
CA ASP A 118 -3.03 0.90 -11.63
C ASP A 118 -2.03 -0.20 -12.00
N ILE A 119 -1.02 -0.49 -11.16
CA ILE A 119 -0.10 -1.62 -11.35
C ILE A 119 -0.91 -2.93 -11.41
N ARG A 120 -1.82 -3.14 -10.43
CA ARG A 120 -2.67 -4.32 -10.38
C ARG A 120 -3.52 -4.46 -11.64
N SER A 121 -4.16 -3.37 -12.08
CA SER A 121 -4.99 -3.36 -13.29
C SER A 121 -4.20 -3.76 -14.53
N MET A 122 -2.98 -3.21 -14.72
CA MET A 122 -2.13 -3.52 -15.84
C MET A 122 -1.62 -4.97 -15.81
N LEU A 123 -1.23 -5.48 -14.64
CA LEU A 123 -0.80 -6.87 -14.47
C LEU A 123 -1.95 -7.85 -14.69
N GLN A 124 -3.13 -7.57 -14.15
CA GLN A 124 -4.32 -8.40 -14.35
C GLN A 124 -4.77 -8.45 -15.81
N LYS A 125 -4.66 -7.33 -16.52
CA LYS A 125 -4.94 -7.29 -17.97
C LYS A 125 -3.99 -8.21 -18.76
N LYS A 126 -2.75 -8.34 -18.34
CA LYS A 126 -1.72 -9.16 -19.03
C LYS A 126 -1.71 -10.61 -18.59
N PHE A 127 -1.84 -10.87 -17.29
CA PHE A 127 -1.62 -12.21 -16.69
C PHE A 127 -2.89 -12.83 -16.11
N GLY A 128 -4.04 -12.18 -16.25
CA GLY A 128 -5.30 -12.62 -15.65
C GLY A 128 -5.41 -12.23 -14.18
N GLY A 129 -6.54 -12.63 -13.58
CA GLY A 129 -6.96 -12.22 -12.25
C GLY A 129 -7.98 -11.09 -12.30
N LYS A 130 -8.88 -11.11 -11.32
CA LYS A 130 -9.90 -10.07 -11.11
C LYS A 130 -10.09 -9.89 -9.61
N GLY A 131 -10.25 -8.67 -9.17
CA GLY A 131 -10.43 -8.35 -7.76
C GLY A 131 -9.39 -7.38 -7.25
N VAL A 132 -9.65 -6.83 -6.07
CA VAL A 132 -8.88 -5.72 -5.52
C VAL A 132 -7.76 -6.17 -4.57
N GLY A 133 -7.60 -7.50 -4.38
CA GLY A 133 -6.63 -8.06 -3.43
C GLY A 133 -7.02 -7.75 -1.98
N TYR A 134 -6.04 -7.45 -1.16
CA TYR A 134 -6.21 -7.23 0.27
C TYR A 134 -7.06 -6.00 0.61
N MET A 135 -7.96 -6.20 1.59
CA MET A 135 -8.79 -5.17 2.23
C MET A 135 -8.71 -5.31 3.76
N PRO A 136 -8.44 -4.23 4.49
CA PRO A 136 -8.61 -4.22 5.95
C PRO A 136 -10.09 -4.23 6.32
N ILE A 137 -10.42 -4.66 7.54
CA ILE A 137 -11.79 -4.65 8.07
C ILE A 137 -12.26 -3.21 8.36
N THR A 138 -11.37 -2.38 8.87
CA THR A 138 -11.61 -0.94 9.08
C THR A 138 -10.47 -0.15 8.42
N SER A 139 -10.72 1.11 8.07
CA SER A 139 -9.69 1.96 7.48
C SER A 139 -9.97 3.42 7.78
N ALA A 140 -8.95 4.14 8.25
CA ALA A 140 -9.02 5.60 8.42
C ALA A 140 -9.18 6.36 7.08
N THR A 141 -8.90 5.70 5.95
CA THR A 141 -8.92 6.27 4.60
C THR A 141 -9.95 5.63 3.68
N VAL A 142 -11.00 5.09 4.27
CA VAL A 142 -12.07 4.38 3.55
C VAL A 142 -12.65 5.20 2.39
N GLY A 143 -12.77 6.51 2.52
CA GLY A 143 -13.30 7.41 1.50
C GLY A 143 -12.34 7.70 0.32
N PHE A 144 -11.04 7.38 0.44
CA PHE A 144 -10.05 7.65 -0.61
C PHE A 144 -9.90 6.51 -1.62
N ARG A 145 -10.27 5.28 -1.24
CA ARG A 145 -10.14 4.13 -2.12
C ARG A 145 -11.26 4.11 -3.17
N SER A 146 -10.88 4.15 -4.44
CA SER A 146 -11.84 4.18 -5.56
C SER A 146 -12.17 2.80 -6.13
N THR A 147 -11.40 1.75 -5.77
CA THR A 147 -11.49 0.40 -6.34
C THR A 147 -12.61 -0.45 -5.71
N ILE A 148 -13.00 -0.12 -4.48
CA ILE A 148 -14.06 -0.78 -3.73
C ILE A 148 -14.66 0.23 -2.74
N ARG A 149 -15.97 0.20 -2.54
CA ARG A 149 -16.64 0.98 -1.50
C ARG A 149 -16.66 0.18 -0.22
N HIS A 150 -16.17 0.77 0.85
CA HIS A 150 -15.97 0.11 2.13
C HIS A 150 -16.66 0.93 3.22
N GLN A 151 -17.42 0.27 4.10
CA GLN A 151 -18.09 0.86 5.25
C GLN A 151 -18.01 -0.11 6.43
N PHE A 152 -17.98 0.41 7.63
CA PHE A 152 -17.98 -0.37 8.87
C PHE A 152 -18.60 0.46 10.00
N ASN A 153 -19.07 -0.23 11.06
CA ASN A 153 -19.58 0.44 12.25
C ASN A 153 -18.53 0.51 13.38
N GLU A 154 -18.86 1.20 14.45
CA GLU A 154 -17.96 1.49 15.57
C GLU A 154 -17.73 0.30 16.53
N LEU A 155 -18.37 -0.83 16.31
CA LEU A 155 -18.23 -2.02 17.16
C LEU A 155 -16.96 -2.84 16.84
N TRP A 156 -16.14 -2.39 15.90
CA TRP A 156 -14.81 -2.90 15.65
C TRP A 156 -13.78 -2.17 16.49
N THR A 157 -12.87 -2.90 17.14
CA THR A 157 -11.67 -2.35 17.74
C THR A 157 -10.49 -2.62 16.82
N THR A 158 -9.78 -1.56 16.43
CA THR A 158 -8.61 -1.66 15.55
C THR A 158 -7.34 -1.52 16.35
N PHE A 159 -6.45 -2.50 16.26
CA PHE A 159 -5.10 -2.45 16.79
C PHE A 159 -4.10 -2.29 15.64
N ASN A 160 -3.09 -1.47 15.84
CA ASN A 160 -2.11 -1.16 14.80
C ASN A 160 -0.74 -0.75 15.39
N TYR A 161 0.24 -0.44 14.55
CA TYR A 161 1.60 -0.06 14.98
C TYR A 161 1.68 1.19 15.87
N ASN A 162 0.73 2.13 15.75
CA ASN A 162 0.73 3.37 16.52
C ASN A 162 0.14 3.17 17.93
N GLU A 163 -0.70 2.19 18.08
CA GLU A 163 -1.27 1.79 19.37
C GLU A 163 -0.43 0.65 19.91
N LYS A 164 0.06 0.77 21.15
CA LYS A 164 0.73 -0.36 21.79
C LYS A 164 -0.33 -1.47 21.95
N PRO A 165 -0.31 -2.51 21.12
CA PRO A 165 -1.24 -3.61 21.33
C PRO A 165 -0.99 -4.17 22.72
N SER A 166 -2.05 -4.56 23.41
CA SER A 166 -1.91 -5.35 24.64
C SER A 166 -1.05 -6.57 24.33
N LYS A 167 -0.33 -7.12 25.31
CA LYS A 167 0.57 -8.27 25.08
C LYS A 167 -0.13 -9.44 24.39
N ASP A 168 -1.46 -9.49 24.47
CA ASP A 168 -2.31 -10.56 23.96
C ASP A 168 -2.76 -10.34 22.50
N LYS A 169 -2.52 -9.16 21.91
CA LYS A 169 -2.90 -8.84 20.53
C LYS A 169 -1.71 -8.90 19.60
N GLN A 170 -1.83 -9.72 18.56
CA GLN A 170 -0.81 -9.87 17.53
C GLN A 170 -1.23 -9.09 16.28
N LEU A 171 -0.37 -8.17 15.82
CA LEU A 171 -0.57 -7.54 14.54
C LEU A 171 -0.15 -8.51 13.43
N CYS A 172 -0.96 -8.60 12.37
CA CYS A 172 -0.62 -9.41 11.21
C CYS A 172 0.41 -8.71 10.30
N TRP A 173 0.74 -9.34 9.20
CA TRP A 173 1.70 -8.84 8.20
C TRP A 173 1.33 -7.46 7.64
N SER A 174 0.05 -7.06 7.62
CA SER A 174 -0.38 -5.72 7.20
C SER A 174 -0.16 -4.65 8.27
N GLY A 175 0.19 -5.03 9.50
CA GLY A 175 0.34 -4.12 10.64
C GLY A 175 -0.95 -3.84 11.40
N TYR A 176 -2.00 -4.62 11.17
CA TYR A 176 -3.30 -4.47 11.80
C TYR A 176 -3.80 -5.76 12.45
N CYS A 177 -4.69 -5.60 13.42
CA CYS A 177 -5.59 -6.61 13.95
C CYS A 177 -6.93 -5.93 14.24
N PHE A 178 -8.04 -6.55 13.84
CA PHE A 178 -9.40 -6.02 13.97
C PHE A 178 -10.23 -6.96 14.83
N GLN A 179 -10.61 -6.53 16.03
CA GLN A 179 -11.46 -7.33 16.91
C GLN A 179 -12.93 -6.90 16.73
N GLY A 180 -13.79 -7.84 16.38
CA GLY A 180 -15.23 -7.60 16.26
C GLY A 180 -15.96 -7.95 17.57
N ASN A 181 -16.85 -7.06 18.03
CA ASN A 181 -17.83 -7.37 19.07
C ASN A 181 -19.15 -7.83 18.40
N PRO A 182 -20.06 -8.52 19.10
CA PRO A 182 -21.37 -8.85 18.56
C PRO A 182 -22.07 -7.61 18.03
N GLY A 183 -22.57 -7.67 16.76
CA GLY A 183 -23.10 -6.55 16.01
C GLY A 183 -22.07 -5.74 15.20
N ALA A 184 -20.78 -6.05 15.29
CA ALA A 184 -19.75 -5.43 14.46
C ALA A 184 -19.96 -5.79 12.99
N LYS A 185 -20.07 -4.78 12.11
CA LYS A 185 -20.35 -4.94 10.67
C LYS A 185 -19.29 -4.27 9.82
N ALA A 186 -18.92 -4.95 8.73
CA ALA A 186 -18.12 -4.41 7.66
C ALA A 186 -18.76 -4.75 6.30
N ASN A 187 -18.90 -3.75 5.44
CA ASN A 187 -19.54 -3.83 4.15
C ASN A 187 -18.55 -3.47 3.04
N PHE A 188 -18.50 -4.30 2.02
CA PHE A 188 -17.64 -4.13 0.85
C PHE A 188 -18.51 -4.20 -0.41
N ASN A 189 -18.59 -3.09 -1.14
CA ASN A 189 -19.39 -3.00 -2.34
C ASN A 189 -18.50 -2.72 -3.55
N LYS A 190 -18.77 -3.37 -4.64
CA LYS A 190 -18.10 -3.14 -5.92
C LYS A 190 -18.16 -1.66 -6.30
N ALA A 191 -17.03 -1.08 -6.66
CA ALA A 191 -17.01 0.26 -7.24
C ALA A 191 -17.43 0.22 -8.71
N LYS A 192 -17.96 1.34 -9.21
CA LYS A 192 -18.38 1.47 -10.62
C LYS A 192 -17.17 1.22 -11.54
N GLY A 193 -17.34 0.33 -12.52
CA GLY A 193 -16.29 -0.01 -13.48
C GLY A 193 -15.35 -1.13 -13.03
N TYR A 194 -15.52 -1.65 -11.81
CA TYR A 194 -14.76 -2.80 -11.31
C TYR A 194 -15.56 -4.10 -11.42
N PRO A 195 -14.89 -5.27 -11.49
CA PRO A 195 -15.58 -6.56 -11.56
C PRO A 195 -16.32 -6.88 -10.27
N SER A 196 -17.37 -7.67 -10.38
CA SER A 196 -18.05 -8.31 -9.25
C SER A 196 -17.14 -9.31 -8.56
N PHE A 197 -17.49 -9.70 -7.33
CA PHE A 197 -16.74 -10.66 -6.53
C PHE A 197 -17.33 -12.06 -6.68
N ASN A 198 -16.52 -13.11 -6.67
CA ASN A 198 -17.00 -14.49 -6.57
C ASN A 198 -16.21 -15.34 -5.57
N SER A 199 -15.07 -14.84 -5.11
CA SER A 199 -14.27 -15.46 -4.08
C SER A 199 -13.64 -14.40 -3.18
N VAL A 200 -13.87 -14.55 -1.87
CA VAL A 200 -13.25 -13.72 -0.84
C VAL A 200 -12.70 -14.63 0.26
N LYS A 201 -11.46 -14.44 0.64
CA LYS A 201 -10.84 -15.11 1.77
C LYS A 201 -10.79 -14.16 2.96
N ALA A 202 -11.39 -14.55 4.08
CA ALA A 202 -11.27 -13.83 5.34
C ALA A 202 -10.27 -14.54 6.25
N TYR A 203 -9.32 -13.79 6.80
CA TYR A 203 -8.31 -14.30 7.72
C TYR A 203 -8.71 -13.91 9.13
N CYS A 204 -8.92 -14.89 9.99
CA CYS A 204 -9.40 -14.64 11.35
C CYS A 204 -8.84 -15.65 12.35
N LYS A 205 -8.97 -15.30 13.63
CA LYS A 205 -8.64 -16.13 14.78
C LYS A 205 -9.66 -15.85 15.87
N SER A 206 -9.97 -16.83 16.69
CA SER A 206 -10.82 -16.60 17.85
C SER A 206 -10.27 -17.31 19.08
N ASN A 207 -10.20 -16.61 20.20
CA ASN A 207 -9.78 -17.15 21.50
C ASN A 207 -10.94 -17.83 22.23
N ASN A 208 -12.14 -17.71 21.74
CA ASN A 208 -13.37 -18.40 22.16
C ASN A 208 -14.16 -18.76 20.89
N ASN A 209 -15.21 -19.57 21.02
CA ASN A 209 -16.06 -19.83 19.87
C ASN A 209 -16.74 -18.52 19.45
N GLY A 210 -16.65 -18.23 18.16
CA GLY A 210 -17.28 -17.09 17.53
C GLY A 210 -18.21 -17.53 16.39
N ARG A 211 -19.07 -16.63 15.98
CA ARG A 211 -19.95 -16.83 14.80
C ARG A 211 -20.08 -15.52 14.04
N ILE A 212 -20.06 -15.64 12.75
CA ILE A 212 -20.33 -14.51 11.85
C ILE A 212 -21.50 -14.83 10.94
N ARG A 213 -22.24 -13.80 10.58
CA ARG A 213 -23.14 -13.81 9.44
C ARG A 213 -22.42 -13.19 8.25
N VAL A 214 -22.42 -13.88 7.14
CA VAL A 214 -21.89 -13.41 5.86
C VAL A 214 -23.05 -13.28 4.89
N GLN A 215 -23.22 -12.08 4.34
CA GLN A 215 -24.17 -11.82 3.26
C GLN A 215 -23.39 -11.47 1.99
N ALA A 216 -23.53 -12.30 0.96
CA ALA A 216 -22.94 -12.11 -0.37
C ALA A 216 -24.08 -11.97 -1.39
N GLY A 217 -24.32 -10.74 -1.88
CA GLY A 217 -25.52 -10.42 -2.64
C GLY A 217 -26.79 -10.74 -1.86
N ASP A 218 -27.68 -11.56 -2.42
CA ASP A 218 -28.95 -11.95 -1.79
C ASP A 218 -28.83 -13.16 -0.84
N LYS A 219 -27.66 -13.82 -0.79
CA LYS A 219 -27.42 -15.00 0.05
C LYS A 219 -26.85 -14.62 1.39
N SER A 220 -27.40 -15.21 2.44
CA SER A 220 -26.92 -15.05 3.81
C SER A 220 -26.65 -16.42 4.43
N ILE A 221 -25.46 -16.58 5.00
CA ILE A 221 -25.03 -17.79 5.70
C ILE A 221 -24.41 -17.44 7.05
N PHE A 222 -24.50 -18.36 8.01
CA PHE A 222 -23.76 -18.27 9.26
C PHE A 222 -22.55 -19.18 9.19
N ILE A 223 -21.40 -18.70 9.69
CA ILE A 223 -20.14 -19.42 9.73
C ILE A 223 -19.63 -19.38 11.16
N ASP A 224 -19.42 -20.57 11.72
CA ASP A 224 -18.79 -20.70 13.03
C ASP A 224 -17.28 -20.52 12.91
N ILE A 225 -16.70 -19.75 13.84
CA ILE A 225 -15.27 -19.56 13.98
C ILE A 225 -14.85 -20.28 15.27
N PRO A 226 -14.39 -21.53 15.19
CA PRO A 226 -14.00 -22.27 16.38
C PRO A 226 -12.79 -21.61 17.06
N MET A 227 -12.66 -21.84 18.36
CA MET A 227 -11.49 -21.43 19.11
C MET A 227 -10.23 -22.07 18.51
N ALA A 228 -9.23 -21.28 18.21
CA ALA A 228 -7.95 -21.73 17.69
C ALA A 228 -6.82 -20.76 18.02
N ASP A 229 -5.64 -21.28 18.28
CA ASP A 229 -4.43 -20.47 18.51
C ASP A 229 -3.79 -19.98 17.20
N SER A 230 -4.14 -20.59 16.07
CA SER A 230 -3.65 -20.25 14.74
C SER A 230 -4.69 -19.48 13.93
N ILE A 231 -4.23 -18.71 12.93
CA ILE A 231 -5.09 -18.03 11.96
C ILE A 231 -5.82 -19.08 11.12
N GLN A 232 -7.11 -18.87 10.93
CA GLN A 232 -7.98 -19.64 10.07
C GLN A 232 -8.30 -18.84 8.81
N THR A 233 -8.48 -19.52 7.69
CA THR A 233 -8.98 -18.93 6.45
C THR A 233 -10.42 -19.36 6.24
N ILE A 234 -11.32 -18.39 6.20
CA ILE A 234 -12.72 -18.60 5.80
C ILE A 234 -12.82 -18.24 4.32
N GLU A 235 -13.21 -19.19 3.50
CA GLU A 235 -13.42 -18.98 2.08
C GLU A 235 -14.90 -18.74 1.79
N ILE A 236 -15.22 -17.53 1.32
CA ILE A 236 -16.57 -17.12 0.93
C ILE A 236 -16.60 -17.19 -0.60
N LYS A 237 -17.28 -18.22 -1.12
CA LYS A 237 -17.45 -18.45 -2.56
C LYS A 237 -18.92 -18.53 -2.93
N ASP A 238 -19.26 -17.99 -4.09
CA ASP A 238 -20.52 -18.24 -4.74
C ASP A 238 -20.29 -18.69 -6.20
N SER A 239 -21.19 -19.50 -6.71
CA SER A 239 -21.25 -19.86 -8.13
C SER A 239 -21.67 -18.69 -9.01
N LEU A 240 -22.35 -17.71 -8.44
CA LEU A 240 -22.74 -16.45 -9.08
C LEU A 240 -21.90 -15.31 -8.51
N ASP A 241 -21.50 -14.39 -9.39
CA ASP A 241 -20.82 -13.18 -8.96
C ASP A 241 -21.74 -12.30 -8.11
N PHE A 242 -21.20 -11.67 -7.06
CA PHE A 242 -21.92 -10.75 -6.19
C PHE A 242 -21.22 -9.38 -6.14
N ASP A 243 -22.01 -8.31 -5.99
CA ASP A 243 -21.54 -6.93 -5.97
C ASP A 243 -21.34 -6.38 -4.55
N GLN A 244 -21.88 -7.11 -3.55
CA GLN A 244 -21.89 -6.71 -2.15
C GLN A 244 -21.50 -7.88 -1.26
N LEU A 245 -20.66 -7.58 -0.27
CA LEU A 245 -20.31 -8.47 0.83
C LEU A 245 -20.49 -7.73 2.15
N GLU A 246 -21.28 -8.29 3.06
CA GLU A 246 -21.33 -7.87 4.46
C GLU A 246 -20.83 -9.00 5.35
N ILE A 247 -19.99 -8.65 6.32
CA ILE A 247 -19.59 -9.52 7.43
C ILE A 247 -20.11 -8.89 8.71
N GLU A 248 -20.86 -9.64 9.51
CA GLU A 248 -21.36 -9.27 10.82
C GLU A 248 -20.92 -10.30 11.86
N VAL A 249 -20.29 -9.86 12.94
CA VAL A 249 -20.03 -10.71 14.10
C VAL A 249 -21.33 -10.88 14.87
N THR A 250 -21.80 -12.12 15.04
CA THR A 250 -23.04 -12.41 15.79
C THR A 250 -22.76 -12.96 17.19
N GLU A 251 -21.65 -13.69 17.36
CA GLU A 251 -21.26 -14.26 18.64
C GLU A 251 -19.74 -14.21 18.83
N GLY A 252 -19.29 -14.12 20.07
CA GLY A 252 -17.87 -14.07 20.44
C GLY A 252 -17.19 -12.77 20.10
N ASN A 253 -15.86 -12.77 20.10
CA ASN A 253 -15.02 -11.60 19.81
C ASN A 253 -13.84 -12.00 18.89
N PRO A 254 -14.11 -12.50 17.68
CA PRO A 254 -13.05 -12.94 16.79
C PRO A 254 -12.16 -11.77 16.36
N GLU A 255 -10.88 -12.09 16.15
CA GLU A 255 -9.88 -11.22 15.57
C GLU A 255 -9.81 -11.47 14.06
N PHE A 256 -9.88 -10.41 13.27
CA PHE A 256 -9.69 -10.46 11.83
C PHE A 256 -8.37 -9.80 11.46
N TYR A 257 -7.77 -10.30 10.39
CA TYR A 257 -6.50 -9.81 9.85
C TYR A 257 -6.65 -9.24 8.43
N GLY A 258 -7.89 -9.18 7.95
CA GLY A 258 -8.30 -8.64 6.65
C GLY A 258 -8.96 -9.67 5.75
N LEU A 259 -9.28 -9.20 4.56
CA LEU A 259 -9.92 -9.97 3.50
C LEU A 259 -9.07 -9.90 2.23
N ASN A 260 -9.09 -10.96 1.42
CA ASN A 260 -8.58 -10.91 0.05
C ASN A 260 -9.72 -11.17 -0.93
N PHE A 261 -9.90 -10.24 -1.87
CA PHE A 261 -10.86 -10.34 -2.96
C PHE A 261 -10.14 -10.88 -4.20
N GLU A 262 -10.37 -12.17 -4.48
CA GLU A 262 -9.69 -12.94 -5.51
C GLU A 262 -10.68 -13.66 -6.40
N ASN A 263 -10.84 -13.23 -7.65
CA ASN A 263 -11.74 -13.87 -8.61
C ASN A 263 -10.91 -14.72 -9.59
N GLY A 264 -10.71 -15.98 -9.25
CA GLY A 264 -10.03 -16.95 -10.10
C GLY A 264 -8.51 -16.88 -10.08
N THR A 265 -7.92 -17.36 -11.15
CA THR A 265 -6.46 -17.44 -11.32
C THR A 265 -5.90 -16.17 -11.93
N GLY A 266 -4.64 -15.85 -11.66
CA GLY A 266 -3.97 -14.66 -12.19
C GLY A 266 -3.15 -13.93 -11.15
N VAL A 267 -2.88 -12.63 -11.37
CA VAL A 267 -2.04 -11.82 -10.49
C VAL A 267 -2.89 -10.93 -9.59
N TYR A 268 -2.55 -10.92 -8.31
CA TYR A 268 -3.14 -10.08 -7.28
C TYR A 268 -2.05 -9.22 -6.64
N LEU A 269 -2.28 -7.92 -6.57
CA LEU A 269 -1.40 -7.00 -5.86
C LEU A 269 -2.12 -6.51 -4.61
N ASP A 270 -1.57 -6.91 -3.46
CA ASP A 270 -2.10 -6.58 -2.14
C ASP A 270 -1.47 -5.30 -1.63
N ASN A 271 -2.31 -4.31 -1.31
CA ASN A 271 -1.88 -3.04 -0.77
C ASN A 271 -1.84 -3.09 0.75
N TYR A 272 -0.63 -3.05 1.32
CA TYR A 272 -0.37 -2.99 2.76
C TYR A 272 0.14 -1.60 3.14
N SER A 273 -0.71 -0.59 2.91
CA SER A 273 -0.39 0.79 3.28
C SER A 273 -0.57 1.05 4.76
N PHE A 274 0.36 1.82 5.32
CA PHE A 274 0.23 2.34 6.67
C PHE A 274 0.79 3.76 6.74
N ARG A 275 -0.10 4.75 6.85
CA ARG A 275 0.24 6.19 6.89
C ARG A 275 1.28 6.49 7.97
N GLY A 276 2.30 7.29 7.61
CA GLY A 276 3.33 7.74 8.53
C GLY A 276 4.35 6.67 8.95
N ASN A 277 4.23 5.43 8.44
CA ASN A 277 5.17 4.36 8.77
C ASN A 277 6.50 4.55 8.02
N SER A 278 7.58 4.20 8.71
CA SER A 278 8.94 4.18 8.14
C SER A 278 9.35 2.80 7.61
N GLY A 279 8.53 1.78 7.77
CA GLY A 279 8.84 0.39 7.43
C GLY A 279 9.59 -0.38 8.52
N ILE A 280 10.14 0.30 9.53
CA ILE A 280 10.87 -0.37 10.63
C ILE A 280 9.95 -1.29 11.44
N ALA A 281 8.71 -0.88 11.66
CA ALA A 281 7.72 -1.62 12.46
C ALA A 281 7.40 -3.01 11.88
N LEU A 282 7.59 -3.24 10.58
CA LEU A 282 7.43 -4.56 9.97
C LEU A 282 8.32 -5.63 10.64
N SER A 283 9.48 -5.27 11.17
CA SER A 283 10.36 -6.21 11.86
C SER A 283 9.80 -6.71 13.19
N SER A 284 8.79 -6.04 13.77
CA SER A 284 8.14 -6.44 15.03
C SER A 284 7.01 -7.46 14.86
N VAL A 285 6.53 -7.67 13.65
CA VAL A 285 5.53 -8.70 13.35
C VAL A 285 6.12 -10.08 13.63
N LYS A 286 5.35 -10.91 14.34
CA LYS A 286 5.80 -12.25 14.72
C LYS A 286 5.99 -13.17 13.51
N ASP A 287 6.86 -14.17 13.67
CA ASP A 287 7.21 -15.10 12.59
C ASP A 287 6.03 -15.95 12.14
N ASP A 288 5.14 -16.36 13.04
CA ASP A 288 3.93 -17.13 12.74
C ASP A 288 2.99 -16.37 11.81
N MET A 289 2.84 -15.05 12.00
CA MET A 289 2.02 -14.19 11.14
C MET A 289 2.56 -14.10 9.72
N TYR A 290 3.88 -13.92 9.58
CA TYR A 290 4.51 -13.92 8.26
C TYR A 290 4.53 -15.31 7.62
N SER A 291 4.74 -16.36 8.40
CA SER A 291 4.67 -17.74 7.91
C SER A 291 3.29 -18.08 7.37
N PHE A 292 2.24 -17.65 8.07
CA PHE A 292 0.88 -17.79 7.56
C PHE A 292 0.71 -17.05 6.20
N ALA A 293 1.12 -15.79 6.10
CA ALA A 293 1.02 -15.03 4.87
C ALA A 293 1.81 -15.67 3.72
N SER A 294 3.06 -16.07 3.98
CA SER A 294 3.94 -16.70 3.00
C SER A 294 3.36 -18.01 2.45
N ASN A 295 2.76 -18.83 3.31
CA ASN A 295 2.23 -20.14 2.94
C ASN A 295 0.86 -20.04 2.24
N ASN A 296 0.02 -19.09 2.63
CA ASN A 296 -1.38 -19.02 2.17
C ASN A 296 -1.61 -18.05 1.00
N LEU A 297 -0.73 -17.05 0.80
CA LEU A 297 -0.91 -16.05 -0.25
C LEU A 297 -0.15 -16.37 -1.55
N ASN A 298 0.63 -17.45 -1.61
CA ASN A 298 1.48 -17.72 -2.79
C ASN A 298 2.23 -16.47 -3.28
N CYS A 299 2.79 -15.70 -2.34
CA CYS A 299 3.47 -14.44 -2.62
C CYS A 299 4.78 -14.67 -3.38
N LYS A 300 4.96 -14.03 -4.53
CA LYS A 300 6.13 -14.17 -5.41
C LYS A 300 6.94 -12.89 -5.56
N LEU A 301 6.37 -11.77 -5.17
CA LEU A 301 7.06 -10.48 -5.15
C LEU A 301 6.65 -9.72 -3.90
N VAL A 302 7.63 -9.15 -3.19
CA VAL A 302 7.40 -8.20 -2.10
C VAL A 302 8.05 -6.88 -2.48
N ILE A 303 7.28 -5.80 -2.43
CA ILE A 303 7.76 -4.45 -2.69
C ILE A 303 7.77 -3.69 -1.37
N LEU A 304 8.90 -3.10 -1.01
CA LEU A 304 9.09 -2.23 0.15
C LEU A 304 9.27 -0.79 -0.36
N HIS A 305 8.33 0.10 -0.04
CA HIS A 305 8.32 1.48 -0.49
C HIS A 305 8.20 2.43 0.71
N TYR A 306 9.32 2.76 1.32
CA TYR A 306 9.41 3.54 2.54
C TYR A 306 10.55 4.55 2.51
N GLY A 307 10.50 5.51 3.42
CA GLY A 307 11.55 6.47 3.68
C GLY A 307 11.11 7.93 3.58
N LEU A 308 10.04 8.24 2.86
CA LEU A 308 9.60 9.62 2.67
C LEU A 308 9.23 10.32 4.00
N ASN A 309 8.72 9.57 4.98
CA ASN A 309 8.44 10.06 6.34
C ASN A 309 9.70 10.23 7.21
N VAL A 310 10.85 9.79 6.71
CA VAL A 310 12.13 9.82 7.41
C VAL A 310 13.01 10.97 6.95
N VAL A 311 12.94 11.28 5.64
CA VAL A 311 13.74 12.34 5.04
C VAL A 311 13.36 13.69 5.64
N GLY A 312 14.29 14.28 6.40
CA GLY A 312 14.19 15.62 6.96
C GLY A 312 15.03 16.62 6.18
N HIS A 313 15.08 17.85 6.67
CA HIS A 313 15.91 18.90 6.11
C HIS A 313 17.26 18.90 6.79
N ASP A 314 18.35 18.84 5.99
CA ASP A 314 19.74 18.98 6.45
C ASP A 314 20.20 17.90 7.46
N SER A 315 19.59 16.71 7.44
CA SER A 315 19.92 15.63 8.38
C SER A 315 21.25 14.96 8.08
N LYS A 316 21.59 14.80 6.79
CA LYS A 316 22.85 14.24 6.24
C LYS A 316 23.27 12.85 6.74
N ASP A 317 22.72 12.36 7.84
CA ASP A 317 23.00 11.03 8.40
C ASP A 317 21.69 10.30 8.71
N TYR A 318 21.43 9.23 7.99
CA TYR A 318 20.27 8.36 8.13
C TYR A 318 20.65 6.95 8.62
N SER A 319 21.82 6.75 9.16
CA SER A 319 22.27 5.44 9.68
C SER A 319 21.35 4.92 10.80
N TRP A 320 20.79 5.83 11.60
CA TRP A 320 19.82 5.52 12.64
C TRP A 320 18.54 4.88 12.12
N TYR A 321 18.17 5.18 10.86
CA TYR A 321 17.02 4.59 10.18
C TYR A 321 17.41 3.35 9.37
N LEU A 322 18.49 3.44 8.59
CA LEU A 322 18.88 2.39 7.65
C LEU A 322 19.29 1.10 8.38
N THR A 323 19.90 1.19 9.55
CA THR A 323 20.28 0.03 10.34
C THR A 323 19.08 -0.78 10.82
N PRO A 324 18.02 -0.24 11.45
CA PRO A 324 16.81 -0.99 11.77
C PRO A 324 16.02 -1.37 10.51
N PHE A 325 16.00 -0.57 9.44
CA PHE A 325 15.31 -0.93 8.20
C PHE A 325 15.99 -2.11 7.49
N ARG A 326 17.31 -2.25 7.59
CA ARG A 326 18.04 -3.45 7.17
C ARG A 326 17.54 -4.70 7.87
N LYS A 327 17.25 -4.62 9.18
CA LYS A 327 16.64 -5.75 9.91
C LYS A 327 15.26 -6.10 9.35
N THR A 328 14.47 -5.08 8.99
CA THR A 328 13.19 -5.30 8.31
C THR A 328 13.36 -6.05 6.99
N ILE A 329 14.29 -5.62 6.13
CA ILE A 329 14.56 -6.29 4.85
C ILE A 329 14.93 -7.76 5.10
N ARG A 330 15.85 -8.04 6.02
CA ARG A 330 16.28 -9.41 6.36
C ARG A 330 15.13 -10.25 6.90
N LYS A 331 14.30 -9.67 7.77
CA LYS A 331 13.08 -10.31 8.29
C LYS A 331 12.12 -10.69 7.15
N ILE A 332 11.83 -9.77 6.23
CA ILE A 332 10.97 -10.03 5.08
C ILE A 332 11.59 -11.10 4.17
N LYS A 333 12.88 -11.03 3.86
CA LYS A 333 13.57 -12.08 3.06
C LYS A 333 13.43 -13.47 3.67
N SER A 334 13.64 -13.60 4.97
CA SER A 334 13.50 -14.88 5.68
C SER A 334 12.04 -15.36 5.75
N SER A 335 11.09 -14.42 5.86
CA SER A 335 9.66 -14.73 5.97
C SER A 335 9.03 -15.10 4.62
N PHE A 336 9.54 -14.57 3.51
CA PHE A 336 9.06 -14.86 2.15
C PHE A 336 10.16 -15.49 1.28
N PRO A 337 10.63 -16.70 1.60
CA PRO A 337 11.79 -17.31 0.94
C PRO A 337 11.54 -17.59 -0.55
N ASN A 338 10.28 -17.68 -0.96
CA ASN A 338 9.86 -17.93 -2.33
C ASN A 338 9.53 -16.65 -3.13
N ALA A 339 9.67 -15.47 -2.52
CA ALA A 339 9.43 -14.20 -3.20
C ALA A 339 10.73 -13.48 -3.55
N THR A 340 10.70 -12.71 -4.64
CA THR A 340 11.69 -11.67 -4.92
C THR A 340 11.38 -10.44 -4.09
N ILE A 341 12.39 -9.77 -3.56
CA ILE A 341 12.22 -8.53 -2.78
C ILE A 341 12.67 -7.34 -3.62
N VAL A 342 11.82 -6.34 -3.74
CA VAL A 342 12.11 -5.06 -4.40
C VAL A 342 12.10 -3.94 -3.37
N LEU A 343 13.14 -3.14 -3.33
CA LEU A 343 13.15 -1.86 -2.66
C LEU A 343 12.85 -0.77 -3.70
N ALA A 344 11.67 -0.15 -3.63
CA ALA A 344 11.37 1.08 -4.35
C ALA A 344 11.94 2.27 -3.56
N SER A 345 12.70 3.13 -4.23
CA SER A 345 13.23 4.33 -3.56
C SER A 345 12.11 5.31 -3.19
N VAL A 346 12.42 6.26 -2.31
CA VAL A 346 11.57 7.44 -2.17
C VAL A 346 11.43 8.15 -3.51
N GLY A 347 10.28 8.81 -3.72
CA GLY A 347 10.10 9.77 -4.80
C GLY A 347 10.74 11.12 -4.49
N ASP A 348 10.60 12.09 -5.40
CA ASP A 348 10.96 13.47 -5.09
C ASP A 348 9.99 14.09 -4.08
N LYS A 349 10.50 15.01 -3.29
CA LYS A 349 9.77 15.84 -2.32
C LYS A 349 10.39 17.22 -2.37
N SER A 350 9.58 18.28 -2.38
CA SER A 350 10.12 19.62 -2.42
C SER A 350 10.05 20.33 -1.08
N TYR A 351 11.08 21.12 -0.81
CA TYR A 351 11.18 22.04 0.30
C TYR A 351 11.14 23.49 -0.19
N LYS A 352 10.63 24.40 0.63
CA LYS A 352 10.49 25.81 0.27
C LYS A 352 11.73 26.62 0.68
N PHE A 353 12.49 27.10 -0.32
CA PHE A 353 13.61 28.01 -0.15
C PHE A 353 13.18 29.44 -0.51
N GLY A 354 13.03 30.29 0.48
CA GLY A 354 12.51 31.66 0.27
C GLY A 354 11.12 31.64 -0.36
N LYS A 355 11.02 32.03 -1.65
CA LYS A 355 9.74 32.04 -2.39
C LYS A 355 9.57 30.85 -3.37
N GLN A 356 10.59 30.03 -3.51
CA GLN A 356 10.61 28.94 -4.50
C GLN A 356 10.67 27.58 -3.82
N TYR A 357 10.10 26.56 -4.50
CA TYR A 357 10.23 25.17 -4.11
C TYR A 357 11.31 24.51 -4.95
N HIS A 358 12.12 23.67 -4.32
CA HIS A 358 13.11 22.82 -4.93
C HIS A 358 13.13 21.46 -4.25
N THR A 359 13.72 20.46 -4.88
CA THR A 359 13.95 19.15 -4.27
C THR A 359 14.56 19.32 -2.88
N GLU A 360 14.00 18.65 -1.89
CA GLU A 360 14.60 18.54 -0.55
C GLU A 360 16.04 18.01 -0.67
N PRO A 361 17.06 18.74 -0.18
CA PRO A 361 18.46 18.40 -0.42
C PRO A 361 18.86 16.98 -0.02
N ASP A 362 18.20 16.44 1.00
CA ASP A 362 18.52 15.12 1.50
C ASP A 362 17.89 13.98 0.65
N ILE A 363 16.98 14.26 -0.28
CA ILE A 363 16.38 13.23 -1.14
C ILE A 363 17.41 12.48 -2.00
N PRO A 364 18.29 13.17 -2.78
CA PRO A 364 19.29 12.45 -3.57
C PRO A 364 20.26 11.64 -2.70
N LEU A 365 20.67 12.18 -1.55
CA LEU A 365 21.53 11.49 -0.59
C LEU A 365 20.85 10.22 -0.07
N PHE A 366 19.58 10.33 0.34
CA PHE A 366 18.80 9.20 0.86
C PHE A 366 18.59 8.12 -0.19
N VAL A 367 18.29 8.49 -1.44
CA VAL A 367 18.22 7.54 -2.58
C VAL A 367 19.55 6.80 -2.78
N GLY A 368 20.69 7.50 -2.72
CA GLY A 368 22.01 6.88 -2.78
C GLY A 368 22.25 5.86 -1.66
N MET A 369 21.77 6.17 -0.45
CA MET A 369 21.81 5.24 0.69
C MET A 369 20.89 4.02 0.50
N GLN A 370 19.70 4.21 -0.06
CA GLN A 370 18.79 3.10 -0.40
C GLN A 370 19.40 2.20 -1.48
N ILE A 371 20.06 2.74 -2.50
CA ILE A 371 20.80 1.99 -3.51
C ILE A 371 21.88 1.11 -2.86
N LYS A 372 22.69 1.71 -1.98
CA LYS A 372 23.74 0.98 -1.25
C LYS A 372 23.14 -0.15 -0.41
N LEU A 373 22.08 0.15 0.34
CA LEU A 373 21.39 -0.84 1.18
C LEU A 373 20.85 -2.02 0.34
N ALA A 374 20.25 -1.76 -0.80
CA ALA A 374 19.72 -2.79 -1.68
C ALA A 374 20.83 -3.69 -2.25
N ARG A 375 21.98 -3.13 -2.62
CA ARG A 375 23.16 -3.89 -3.06
C ARG A 375 23.70 -4.79 -1.95
N GLU A 376 23.90 -4.24 -0.75
CA GLU A 376 24.43 -4.97 0.40
C GLU A 376 23.51 -6.12 0.85
N GLU A 377 22.20 -5.92 0.74
CA GLU A 377 21.22 -6.96 1.07
C GLU A 377 20.88 -7.88 -0.12
N ASN A 378 21.50 -7.67 -1.28
CA ASN A 378 21.27 -8.43 -2.50
C ASN A 378 19.77 -8.58 -2.81
N ILE A 379 19.08 -7.43 -2.94
CA ILE A 379 17.68 -7.31 -3.33
C ILE A 379 17.55 -6.43 -4.57
N VAL A 380 16.42 -6.55 -5.25
CA VAL A 380 16.12 -5.71 -6.41
C VAL A 380 15.89 -4.27 -5.96
N PHE A 381 16.34 -3.31 -6.74
CA PHE A 381 16.11 -1.89 -6.54
C PHE A 381 15.42 -1.27 -7.74
N TRP A 382 14.41 -0.43 -7.49
CA TRP A 382 13.77 0.42 -8.49
C TRP A 382 13.81 1.88 -8.04
N ASN A 383 14.32 2.76 -8.89
CA ASN A 383 14.54 4.17 -8.56
C ASN A 383 13.33 5.03 -8.95
N MET A 384 12.38 5.20 -8.02
CA MET A 384 11.22 6.06 -8.23
C MET A 384 11.61 7.52 -8.40
N TYR A 385 12.58 8.02 -7.63
CA TYR A 385 13.07 9.40 -7.76
C TYR A 385 13.50 9.71 -9.18
N LYS A 386 14.34 8.84 -9.75
CA LYS A 386 14.77 8.99 -11.14
C LYS A 386 13.63 8.83 -12.14
N ALA A 387 12.75 7.86 -11.93
CA ALA A 387 11.59 7.61 -12.78
C ALA A 387 10.64 8.82 -12.83
N MET A 388 10.47 9.56 -11.73
CA MET A 388 9.72 10.82 -11.68
C MET A 388 10.39 11.96 -12.46
N GLY A 389 11.67 11.84 -12.81
CA GLY A 389 12.46 12.85 -13.50
C GLY A 389 13.52 13.54 -12.64
N GLY A 390 13.84 13.01 -11.44
CA GLY A 390 14.91 13.46 -10.58
C GLY A 390 14.67 14.86 -9.98
N TYR A 391 15.73 15.66 -9.92
CA TYR A 391 15.71 16.98 -9.29
C TYR A 391 14.58 17.87 -9.81
N ASP A 392 13.86 18.53 -8.89
CA ASP A 392 12.68 19.39 -9.11
C ASP A 392 11.50 18.70 -9.82
N SER A 393 11.45 17.36 -9.85
CA SER A 393 10.33 16.64 -10.46
C SER A 393 9.01 16.85 -9.68
N MET A 394 9.05 16.83 -8.36
CA MET A 394 7.86 17.11 -7.53
C MET A 394 7.34 18.53 -7.77
N LYS A 395 8.23 19.53 -7.84
CA LYS A 395 7.85 20.90 -8.18
C LYS A 395 7.15 20.96 -9.53
N ARG A 396 7.77 20.37 -10.58
CA ARG A 396 7.15 20.33 -11.94
C ARG A 396 5.78 19.66 -11.88
N TRP A 397 5.63 18.56 -11.18
CA TRP A 397 4.37 17.81 -11.08
C TRP A 397 3.27 18.54 -10.33
N VAL A 398 3.61 19.48 -9.45
CA VAL A 398 2.63 20.37 -8.79
C VAL A 398 2.23 21.54 -9.68
N GLU A 399 3.20 22.11 -10.43
CA GLU A 399 3.03 23.37 -11.15
C GLU A 399 2.53 23.18 -12.60
N GLU A 400 2.73 22.02 -13.20
CA GLU A 400 2.29 21.74 -14.57
C GLU A 400 0.77 21.53 -14.72
N SER A 401 0.32 21.41 -15.97
CA SER A 401 -1.06 21.10 -16.32
C SER A 401 -1.09 19.91 -17.31
N PRO A 402 -1.80 18.81 -17.02
CA PRO A 402 -2.50 18.53 -15.77
C PRO A 402 -1.55 18.26 -14.60
N LYS A 403 -1.96 18.64 -13.39
CA LYS A 403 -1.17 18.41 -12.18
C LYS A 403 -1.06 16.93 -11.84
N ARG A 404 0.14 16.47 -11.48
CA ARG A 404 0.43 15.10 -11.04
C ARG A 404 0.68 14.97 -9.54
N ALA A 405 0.80 16.09 -8.83
CA ALA A 405 1.06 16.08 -7.40
C ALA A 405 0.18 17.10 -6.65
N SER A 406 0.07 16.92 -5.35
CA SER A 406 -0.68 17.76 -4.42
C SER A 406 0.09 19.05 -4.10
N LYS A 407 -0.61 20.09 -3.64
CA LYS A 407 -0.02 21.38 -3.29
C LYS A 407 0.89 21.35 -2.06
N ASP A 408 0.97 20.22 -1.37
CA ASP A 408 1.91 19.99 -0.26
C ASP A 408 3.34 19.66 -0.73
N TYR A 409 3.55 19.53 -2.05
CA TYR A 409 4.83 19.23 -2.67
C TYR A 409 5.48 17.93 -2.17
N THR A 410 4.64 16.98 -1.73
CA THR A 410 5.06 15.71 -1.18
C THR A 410 4.27 14.54 -1.74
N HIS A 411 2.93 14.65 -1.74
CA HIS A 411 2.06 13.55 -2.12
C HIS A 411 1.59 13.65 -3.57
N LEU A 412 1.46 12.49 -4.19
CA LEU A 412 0.89 12.35 -5.53
C LEU A 412 -0.64 12.54 -5.47
N ASN A 413 -1.22 13.03 -6.55
CA ASN A 413 -2.64 12.86 -6.83
C ASN A 413 -2.87 11.58 -7.66
N HIS A 414 -4.11 11.27 -8.02
CA HIS A 414 -4.43 10.08 -8.83
C HIS A 414 -3.69 10.03 -10.17
N GLN A 415 -3.50 11.20 -10.83
CA GLN A 415 -2.77 11.28 -12.08
C GLN A 415 -1.29 10.93 -11.93
N GLY A 416 -0.62 11.49 -10.91
CA GLY A 416 0.78 11.17 -10.63
C GLY A 416 0.98 9.76 -10.13
N ALA A 417 0.04 9.24 -9.32
CA ALA A 417 0.06 7.85 -8.89
C ALA A 417 -0.03 6.88 -10.08
N LYS A 418 -0.92 7.17 -11.04
CA LYS A 418 -1.03 6.41 -12.28
C LYS A 418 0.23 6.51 -13.15
N GLU A 419 0.86 7.68 -13.21
CA GLU A 419 2.13 7.87 -13.92
C GLU A 419 3.23 7.00 -13.30
N VAL A 420 3.42 7.07 -11.97
CA VAL A 420 4.39 6.23 -11.25
C VAL A 420 4.11 4.74 -11.46
N ALA A 421 2.85 4.34 -11.39
CA ALA A 421 2.43 2.97 -11.65
C ALA A 421 2.80 2.51 -13.07
N THR A 422 2.59 3.39 -14.06
CA THR A 422 2.94 3.12 -15.46
C THR A 422 4.45 2.98 -15.65
N LEU A 423 5.24 3.86 -15.04
CA LEU A 423 6.71 3.80 -15.07
C LEU A 423 7.23 2.51 -14.43
N PHE A 424 6.68 2.11 -13.27
CA PHE A 424 7.03 0.84 -12.63
C PHE A 424 6.65 -0.37 -13.48
N TYR A 425 5.43 -0.39 -14.01
CA TYR A 425 4.95 -1.47 -14.86
C TYR A 425 5.78 -1.62 -16.14
N ASN A 426 6.10 -0.52 -16.81
CA ASN A 426 6.91 -0.55 -18.03
C ASN A 426 8.31 -1.11 -17.76
N TRP A 427 8.97 -0.65 -16.69
CA TRP A 427 10.24 -1.22 -16.25
C TRP A 427 10.11 -2.73 -16.00
N LEU A 428 9.11 -3.14 -15.22
CA LEU A 428 8.93 -4.55 -14.88
C LEU A 428 8.67 -5.41 -16.13
N MET A 429 7.95 -4.89 -17.12
CA MET A 429 7.66 -5.61 -18.35
C MET A 429 8.83 -5.61 -19.32
N GLU A 430 9.67 -4.61 -19.34
CA GLU A 430 10.94 -4.59 -20.07
C GLU A 430 11.86 -5.70 -19.55
N GLU A 431 12.04 -5.77 -18.24
CA GLU A 431 12.84 -6.82 -17.59
C GLU A 431 12.23 -8.23 -17.83
N TYR A 432 10.90 -8.34 -17.81
CA TYR A 432 10.23 -9.61 -18.14
C TYR A 432 10.46 -10.03 -19.60
N ASN A 433 10.43 -9.10 -20.53
CA ASN A 433 10.72 -9.40 -21.93
C ASN A 433 12.19 -9.82 -22.13
N ASN A 434 13.13 -9.17 -21.46
CA ASN A 434 14.55 -9.58 -21.46
C ASN A 434 14.73 -10.99 -20.90
N PHE A 435 14.02 -11.30 -19.80
CA PHE A 435 14.01 -12.66 -19.24
C PHE A 435 13.49 -13.69 -20.27
N LEU A 436 12.39 -13.39 -20.99
CA LEU A 436 11.83 -14.30 -21.99
C LEU A 436 12.79 -14.53 -23.15
N ILE A 437 13.46 -13.50 -23.64
CA ILE A 437 14.48 -13.61 -24.72
C ILE A 437 15.61 -14.53 -24.27
N ASN A 438 16.20 -14.28 -23.11
CA ASN A 438 17.27 -15.09 -22.55
C ASN A 438 16.85 -16.56 -22.33
N LYS A 439 15.60 -16.79 -21.92
CA LYS A 439 15.06 -18.15 -21.74
C LYS A 439 14.92 -18.89 -23.07
N LEU A 440 14.47 -18.21 -24.13
CA LEU A 440 14.38 -18.79 -25.48
C LEU A 440 15.76 -19.13 -26.05
N ASP A 441 16.72 -18.20 -25.92
CA ASP A 441 18.10 -18.45 -26.39
C ASP A 441 18.76 -19.65 -25.71
N ASN A 442 18.47 -19.85 -24.42
CA ASN A 442 18.97 -21.02 -23.69
C ASN A 442 18.34 -22.34 -24.17
N ILE A 443 17.04 -22.33 -24.51
CA ILE A 443 16.36 -23.50 -25.06
C ILE A 443 16.97 -23.87 -26.42
N VAL A 444 17.14 -22.91 -27.33
CA VAL A 444 17.74 -23.13 -28.66
C VAL A 444 19.16 -23.66 -28.56
N LYS A 445 19.96 -23.18 -27.60
CA LYS A 445 21.33 -23.70 -27.40
C LYS A 445 21.34 -25.15 -26.91
N ILE A 446 20.40 -25.51 -26.00
CA ILE A 446 20.29 -26.89 -25.49
C ILE A 446 19.91 -27.85 -26.64
N ASP A 447 18.92 -27.48 -27.47
CA ASP A 447 18.49 -28.29 -28.62
C ASP A 447 19.60 -28.45 -29.65
N ALA A 448 20.39 -27.40 -29.91
CA ALA A 448 21.52 -27.44 -30.81
C ALA A 448 22.67 -28.35 -30.31
N VAL A 449 22.84 -28.45 -28.98
CA VAL A 449 23.84 -29.37 -28.37
C VAL A 449 23.36 -30.82 -28.36
N SER A 450 22.04 -31.04 -28.10
CA SER A 450 21.48 -32.40 -28.12
C SER A 450 21.50 -32.99 -29.54
N ASN A 451 21.13 -32.20 -30.55
CA ASN A 451 21.17 -32.63 -31.95
C ASN A 451 22.59 -32.92 -32.48
N LYS A 452 23.65 -32.33 -31.87
CA LYS A 452 25.04 -32.66 -32.20
C LYS A 452 25.53 -33.97 -31.58
N LYS A 453 24.89 -34.45 -30.50
CA LYS A 453 25.23 -35.73 -29.86
C LYS A 453 24.60 -36.96 -30.55
N ASP A 454 23.53 -36.71 -31.32
CA ASP A 454 22.77 -37.75 -32.01
C ASP A 454 23.17 -37.90 -33.49
N MET A 455 24.23 -37.23 -33.94
CA MET A 455 24.85 -37.50 -35.26
C MET A 455 25.90 -38.62 -35.12
N PRO A 456 25.76 -39.72 -35.93
CA PRO A 456 26.62 -40.90 -35.84
C PRO A 456 28.07 -40.60 -36.20
#